data_f8d53ba99a39365a3ad29cb1dfa59223
#
_entry.id   f8d53ba99a39365a3ad29cb1dfa59223
#
_cell.length_a   1.000
_cell.length_b   1.000
_cell.length_c   1.000
_cell.angle_alpha   90.00
_cell.angle_beta   90.00
_cell.angle_gamma   90.00
#
_symmetry.space_group_name_H-M   'P 1'
#
loop_
_entity.id
_entity.type
_entity.pdbx_description
1 polymer ?
#
loop_
_entity_poly.entity_id
_entity_poly.type
_entity_poly.pdbx_seq_one_letter_code
_entity_poly.pdbx_strand_id
1 'polypeptide(L)' 'MLVQTISQYLGSHKRLVVPQLGTFIVKEPGRSVVFSELLKRDDGVLRGLLRAGGMGELEAAGEIDRFVFEIRHAVEHGSE' A
#
# COMPACT_ATOMS: atom_id res chain seq x y z
N MET A 1 2.17 7.65 9.16
CA MET A 1 2.82 7.39 7.91
C MET A 1 2.23 6.19 7.19
N LEU A 2 2.14 6.24 5.89
CA LEU A 2 1.46 5.19 5.14
C LEU A 2 2.13 3.82 5.29
N VAL A 3 3.46 3.80 5.35
CA VAL A 3 4.20 2.56 5.52
C VAL A 3 3.79 1.85 6.81
N GLN A 4 3.61 2.59 7.89
CA GLN A 4 3.18 2.00 9.15
C GLN A 4 1.77 1.42 9.05
N THR A 5 0.87 2.13 8.37
CA THR A 5 -0.48 1.65 8.15
C THR A 5 -0.47 0.33 7.40
N ILE A 6 0.32 0.25 6.34
CA ILE A 6 0.44 -0.96 5.54
C ILE A 6 1.00 -2.10 6.38
N SER A 7 2.06 -1.85 7.13
CA SER A 7 2.67 -2.87 7.97
C SER A 7 1.71 -3.42 9.01
N GLN A 8 0.97 -2.53 9.66
CA GLN A 8 0.02 -2.96 10.67
C GLN A 8 -1.09 -3.80 10.08
N TYR A 9 -1.58 -3.40 8.91
CA TYR A 9 -2.63 -4.15 8.25
C TYR A 9 -2.15 -5.54 7.87
N LEU A 10 -0.95 -5.66 7.34
CA LEU A 10 -0.40 -6.94 6.91
C LEU A 10 -0.06 -7.85 8.09
N GLY A 11 0.00 -7.30 9.30
CA GLY A 11 0.18 -8.11 10.50
C GLY A 11 -1.03 -8.97 10.83
N SER A 12 -2.21 -8.58 10.33
CA SER A 12 -3.44 -9.31 10.64
C SER A 12 -4.22 -9.72 9.39
N HIS A 13 -3.75 -9.35 8.20
CA HIS A 13 -4.42 -9.68 6.95
C HIS A 13 -3.39 -10.20 5.97
N LYS A 14 -3.83 -10.99 5.00
CA LYS A 14 -2.90 -11.68 4.12
C LYS A 14 -2.52 -10.90 2.89
N ARG A 15 -3.27 -9.88 2.54
CA ARG A 15 -2.91 -9.09 1.37
C ARG A 15 -3.49 -7.69 1.44
N LEU A 16 -2.82 -6.78 0.75
CA LEU A 16 -3.27 -5.40 0.66
C LEU A 16 -2.93 -4.87 -0.72
N VAL A 17 -3.94 -4.37 -1.42
CA VAL A 17 -3.76 -3.78 -2.74
C VAL A 17 -3.38 -2.32 -2.59
N VAL A 18 -2.30 -1.93 -3.28
CA VAL A 18 -1.94 -0.53 -3.42
C VAL A 18 -2.33 -0.12 -4.84
N PRO A 19 -3.31 0.76 -5.02
CA PRO A 19 -3.81 1.09 -6.36
C PRO A 19 -2.69 1.55 -7.27
N GLN A 20 -2.72 1.11 -8.52
CA GLN A 20 -1.77 1.47 -9.56
C GLN A 20 -0.37 0.94 -9.34
N LEU A 21 -0.08 0.30 -8.24
CA LEU A 21 1.25 -0.19 -7.94
C LEU A 21 1.29 -1.71 -7.90
N GLY A 22 0.46 -2.34 -7.11
CA GLY A 22 0.42 -3.78 -6.99
C GLY A 22 -0.17 -4.22 -5.67
N THR A 23 0.09 -5.46 -5.29
CA THR A 23 -0.48 -6.03 -4.08
C THR A 23 0.62 -6.66 -3.23
N PHE A 24 0.65 -6.33 -1.95
CA PHE A 24 1.48 -7.03 -0.98
C PHE A 24 0.77 -8.29 -0.52
N ILE A 25 1.46 -9.42 -0.55
CA ILE A 25 0.90 -10.71 -0.16
C ILE A 25 1.79 -11.32 0.92
N VAL A 26 1.19 -11.61 2.06
CA VAL A 26 1.91 -12.22 3.18
C VAL A 26 1.96 -13.72 2.94
N LYS A 27 3.15 -14.26 2.82
CA LYS A 27 3.34 -15.70 2.66
C LYS A 27 3.46 -16.38 4.03
N GLU A 28 4.26 -15.79 4.90
CA GLU A 28 4.40 -16.28 6.27
C GLU A 28 4.26 -15.10 7.20
N PRO A 29 3.26 -15.12 8.10
CA PRO A 29 3.02 -13.97 8.98
C PRO A 29 4.27 -13.56 9.74
N GLY A 30 4.57 -12.26 9.67
CA GLY A 30 5.71 -11.70 10.36
C GLY A 30 7.07 -12.06 9.76
N ARG A 31 7.11 -12.78 8.64
CA ARG A 31 8.38 -13.23 8.10
C ARG A 31 8.58 -12.93 6.63
N SER A 32 7.57 -13.19 5.82
CA SER A 32 7.76 -13.17 4.38
C SER A 32 6.60 -12.48 3.69
N VAL A 33 6.90 -11.44 2.91
CA VAL A 33 5.91 -10.71 2.14
C VAL A 33 6.42 -10.61 0.72
N VAL A 34 5.56 -10.91 -0.26
CA VAL A 34 5.91 -10.73 -1.67
C VAL A 34 5.04 -9.63 -2.26
N PHE A 35 5.51 -9.06 -3.34
CA PHE A 35 4.81 -7.99 -4.02
C PHE A 35 4.48 -8.43 -5.44
N SER A 36 3.20 -8.33 -5.81
CA SER A 36 2.75 -8.70 -7.13
C SER A 36 2.30 -7.47 -7.89
N GLU A 37 2.95 -7.17 -9.00
CA GLU A 37 2.54 -6.06 -9.85
C GLU A 37 1.34 -6.39 -10.71
N LEU A 38 0.93 -7.63 -10.74
CA LEU A 38 -0.20 -8.04 -11.57
C LEU A 38 -1.54 -7.67 -10.96
N LEU A 39 -1.59 -7.50 -9.65
CA LEU A 39 -2.83 -7.21 -8.94
C LEU A 39 -2.82 -5.75 -8.49
N LYS A 40 -3.27 -4.87 -9.38
CA LYS A 40 -3.26 -3.42 -9.11
C LYS A 40 -4.65 -2.80 -9.02
N ARG A 41 -5.68 -3.61 -9.07
CA ARG A 41 -7.03 -3.09 -9.09
C ARG A 41 -7.41 -2.59 -7.70
N ASP A 42 -7.80 -1.33 -7.63
CA ASP A 42 -8.16 -0.70 -6.36
C ASP A 42 -9.43 -1.36 -5.79
N ASP A 43 -9.32 -1.92 -4.60
CA ASP A 43 -10.46 -2.48 -3.90
C ASP A 43 -10.94 -1.56 -2.77
N GLY A 44 -10.34 -0.38 -2.64
CA GLY A 44 -10.75 0.60 -1.65
C GLY A 44 -10.27 0.33 -0.24
N VAL A 45 -9.55 -0.75 -0.01
CA VAL A 45 -9.14 -1.11 1.35
C VAL A 45 -8.15 -0.11 1.92
N LEU A 46 -7.12 0.24 1.15
CA LEU A 46 -6.10 1.17 1.66
C LEU A 46 -6.71 2.54 1.96
N ARG A 47 -7.55 3.03 1.06
CA ARG A 47 -8.23 4.30 1.30
C ARG A 47 -9.12 4.23 2.54
N GLY A 48 -9.81 3.11 2.72
CA GLY A 48 -10.63 2.91 3.90
C GLY A 48 -9.85 2.91 5.20
N LEU A 49 -8.64 2.35 5.18
CA LEU A 49 -7.77 2.36 6.35
C LEU A 49 -7.37 3.78 6.73
N LEU A 50 -7.03 4.59 5.75
CA LEU A 50 -6.65 5.98 6.02
C LEU A 50 -7.82 6.79 6.54
N ARG A 51 -9.00 6.55 6.00
CA ARG A 51 -10.20 7.25 6.48
C ARG A 51 -10.55 6.82 7.91
N ALA A 52 -10.38 5.56 8.22
CA ALA A 52 -10.61 5.08 9.58
C ALA A 52 -9.65 5.72 10.57
N GLY A 53 -8.48 6.11 10.11
CA GLY A 53 -7.51 6.80 10.94
C GLY A 53 -7.76 8.30 11.07
N GLY A 54 -8.85 8.82 10.47
CA GLY A 54 -9.21 10.22 10.62
C GLY A 54 -9.04 11.09 9.39
N MET A 55 -8.50 10.56 8.31
CA MET A 55 -8.33 11.35 7.10
C MET A 55 -9.64 11.52 6.34
N GLY A 56 -9.81 12.67 5.71
CA GLY A 56 -10.91 12.88 4.79
C GLY A 56 -10.66 12.11 3.50
N GLU A 57 -11.70 11.99 2.68
CA GLU A 57 -11.61 11.19 1.45
C GLU A 57 -10.57 11.74 0.48
N LEU A 58 -10.57 13.05 0.26
CA LEU A 58 -9.58 13.65 -0.65
C LEU A 58 -8.18 13.55 -0.09
N GLU A 59 -8.05 13.70 1.21
CA GLU A 59 -6.77 13.60 1.88
C GLU A 59 -6.19 12.19 1.74
N ALA A 60 -7.03 11.18 1.95
CA ALA A 60 -6.62 9.80 1.82
C ALA A 60 -6.18 9.49 0.39
N ALA A 61 -6.95 9.94 -0.59
CA ALA A 61 -6.60 9.73 -2.00
C ALA A 61 -5.27 10.39 -2.33
N GLY A 62 -5.04 11.60 -1.82
CA GLY A 62 -3.79 12.30 -2.07
C GLY A 62 -2.59 11.60 -1.45
N GLU A 63 -2.76 11.04 -0.26
CA GLU A 63 -1.67 10.30 0.38
C GLU A 63 -1.31 9.05 -0.41
N ILE A 64 -2.31 8.35 -0.92
CA ILE A 64 -2.06 7.15 -1.73
C ILE A 64 -1.35 7.54 -3.01
N ASP A 65 -1.81 8.59 -3.69
CA ASP A 65 -1.17 9.05 -4.92
C ASP A 65 0.28 9.42 -4.69
N ARG A 66 0.56 10.12 -3.60
CA ARG A 66 1.93 10.50 -3.26
C ARG A 66 2.79 9.27 -2.99
N PHE A 67 2.24 8.31 -2.25
CA PHE A 67 2.97 7.08 -1.95
C PHE A 67 3.31 6.33 -3.23
N VAL A 68 2.34 6.18 -4.13
CA VAL A 68 2.55 5.49 -5.40
C VAL A 68 3.62 6.22 -6.22
N PHE A 69 3.53 7.55 -6.27
CA PHE A 69 4.50 8.35 -7.01
C PHE A 69 5.91 8.15 -6.46
N GLU A 70 6.05 8.20 -5.15
CA GLU A 70 7.37 8.08 -4.53
C GLU A 70 7.97 6.69 -4.73
N ILE A 71 7.15 5.65 -4.64
CA ILE A 71 7.64 4.30 -4.84
C ILE A 71 8.07 4.10 -6.30
N ARG A 72 7.27 4.57 -7.25
CA ARG A 72 7.63 4.45 -8.66
C ARG A 72 8.90 5.21 -8.97
N HIS A 73 9.02 6.42 -8.41
CA HIS A 73 10.20 7.23 -8.64
C HIS A 73 11.45 6.53 -8.10
N ALA A 74 11.35 5.94 -6.90
CA ALA A 74 12.46 5.24 -6.30
C ALA A 74 12.88 4.03 -7.15
N VAL A 75 11.90 3.28 -7.65
CA VAL A 75 12.18 2.11 -8.48
C VAL A 75 12.84 2.51 -9.80
N GLU A 76 12.37 3.60 -10.40
CA GLU A 76 12.90 4.03 -11.70
C GLU A 76 14.26 4.68 -11.59
N HIS A 77 14.57 5.33 -10.47
CA HIS A 77 15.78 6.15 -10.37
C HIS A 77 16.71 5.71 -9.25
N GLY A 78 16.24 4.97 -8.30
CA GLY A 78 16.97 4.77 -7.07
C GLY A 78 17.78 3.55 -6.99
N SER A 79 17.64 2.64 -7.86
CA SER A 79 18.30 1.47 -7.61
C SER A 79 19.60 1.44 -8.14
N GLU A 80 20.11 1.78 -8.13
CA GLU A 80 21.19 1.45 -8.44
C GLU A 80 21.68 0.61 -8.23
#